data_c9e597e14648967340b98f0e66f8bc70
#
_entry.id   c9e597e14648967340b98f0e66f8bc70
#
_cell.length_a   1.000
_cell.length_b   1.000
_cell.length_c   1.000
_cell.angle_alpha   90.00
_cell.angle_beta   90.00
_cell.angle_gamma   90.00
#
_symmetry.space_group_name_H-M   'P 1'
#
loop_
_entity.id
_entity.type
_entity.pdbx_description
1 polymer ?
#
loop_
_entity_poly.entity_id
_entity_poly.type
_entity_poly.pdbx_seq_one_letter_code
_entity_poly.pdbx_strand_id
1 'polypeptide(L)'
;MKKILALIAAGVFLAGCVSNAPKSAVDAPESGKYSFAELQDGIRPMSLKGSVVESDACKNGNGAMCENFADSMYSKRDYASAANAYNAACVGSHIFPSCMKLASMFEKGEGVEQNKFNAIDLYRITCYYGYKNACKEMRRLGYNG
;
A
#
# COMPACT_ATOMS: atom_id res chain seq x y z
N MET A 1 -62.77 -18.67 24.79
CA MET A 1 -62.23 -17.34 24.37
C MET A 1 -61.00 -17.02 25.22
N LYS A 2 -59.81 -17.37 24.77
CA LYS A 2 -58.55 -17.10 25.47
C LYS A 2 -57.75 -16.18 24.63
N LYS A 3 -57.55 -14.96 25.09
CA LYS A 3 -56.64 -13.95 24.45
C LYS A 3 -55.23 -14.29 24.82
N ILE A 4 -54.39 -14.56 23.82
CA ILE A 4 -52.95 -14.71 23.98
C ILE A 4 -52.34 -13.34 23.67
N LEU A 5 -51.77 -12.70 24.69
CA LEU A 5 -50.95 -11.51 24.54
C LEU A 5 -49.57 -11.96 24.05
N ALA A 6 -49.18 -11.55 22.84
CA ALA A 6 -47.81 -11.66 22.35
C ALA A 6 -47.01 -10.46 22.84
N LEU A 7 -46.06 -10.72 23.74
CA LEU A 7 -45.03 -9.74 24.13
C LEU A 7 -43.99 -9.63 23.02
N ILE A 8 -43.97 -8.49 22.34
CA ILE A 8 -42.92 -8.14 21.41
C ILE A 8 -41.77 -7.56 22.24
N ALA A 9 -40.73 -8.35 22.44
CA ALA A 9 -39.49 -7.87 22.99
C ALA A 9 -38.77 -7.04 21.94
N ALA A 10 -38.74 -5.71 22.12
CA ALA A 10 -37.95 -4.80 21.32
C ALA A 10 -36.49 -5.00 21.68
N GLY A 11 -35.78 -5.78 20.87
CA GLY A 11 -34.31 -5.87 20.91
C GLY A 11 -33.69 -4.60 20.37
N VAL A 12 -33.19 -3.76 21.28
CA VAL A 12 -32.34 -2.62 20.90
C VAL A 12 -31.03 -3.17 20.39
N PHE A 13 -30.88 -3.24 19.07
CA PHE A 13 -29.59 -3.44 18.45
C PHE A 13 -28.77 -2.13 18.57
N LEU A 14 -27.92 -2.07 19.60
CA LEU A 14 -26.83 -1.11 19.63
C LEU A 14 -25.87 -1.49 18.50
N ALA A 15 -25.99 -0.80 17.37
CA ALA A 15 -25.00 -0.83 16.32
C ALA A 15 -23.72 -0.23 16.89
N GLY A 16 -22.90 -1.07 17.53
CA GLY A 16 -21.52 -0.72 17.86
C GLY A 16 -20.78 -0.53 16.55
N CYS A 17 -20.33 0.69 16.29
CA CYS A 17 -19.32 0.94 15.28
C CYS A 17 -18.07 0.15 15.68
N VAL A 18 -17.95 -1.06 15.15
CA VAL A 18 -16.70 -1.81 15.21
C VAL A 18 -15.78 -1.11 14.24
N SER A 19 -14.99 -0.17 14.73
CA SER A 19 -13.82 0.32 14.04
C SER A 19 -12.84 -0.84 13.95
N ASN A 20 -12.87 -1.58 12.85
CA ASN A 20 -11.87 -2.57 12.49
C ASN A 20 -10.57 -1.86 12.04
N ALA A 21 -10.01 -1.05 12.92
CA ALA A 21 -8.60 -0.72 12.80
C ALA A 21 -7.84 -1.97 13.25
N PRO A 22 -6.94 -2.55 12.43
CA PRO A 22 -6.15 -3.68 12.85
C PRO A 22 -5.28 -3.24 14.05
N LYS A 23 -5.60 -3.78 15.22
CA LYS A 23 -4.79 -3.58 16.42
C LYS A 23 -3.47 -4.31 16.21
N SER A 24 -2.39 -3.53 16.26
CA SER A 24 -1.00 -3.95 16.52
C SER A 24 -0.59 -5.31 15.97
N ALA A 25 -0.09 -5.32 14.74
CA ALA A 25 0.76 -6.41 14.28
C ALA A 25 2.22 -6.11 14.65
N VAL A 26 2.60 -6.46 15.87
CA VAL A 26 4.01 -6.41 16.34
C VAL A 26 4.84 -7.51 15.70
N ASP A 27 4.19 -8.54 15.19
CA ASP A 27 4.77 -9.61 14.37
C ASP A 27 4.44 -9.38 12.90
N ALA A 28 5.35 -9.79 12.01
CA ALA A 28 5.08 -9.75 10.58
C ALA A 28 3.68 -10.34 10.34
N PRO A 29 2.75 -9.59 9.73
CA PRO A 29 1.37 -10.05 9.62
C PRO A 29 1.37 -11.41 8.93
N GLU A 30 0.53 -12.33 9.40
CA GLU A 30 0.40 -13.67 8.78
C GLU A 30 0.20 -13.49 7.27
N SER A 31 1.25 -13.81 6.51
CA SER A 31 1.21 -13.67 5.06
C SER A 31 0.05 -14.52 4.51
N GLY A 32 -0.81 -13.94 3.71
CA GLY A 32 -1.95 -14.63 3.10
C GLY A 32 -3.32 -14.32 3.70
N LYS A 33 -3.41 -13.53 4.78
CA LYS A 33 -4.69 -13.19 5.42
C LYS A 33 -5.47 -12.09 4.66
N TYR A 34 -4.76 -11.19 3.97
CA TYR A 34 -5.34 -10.10 3.20
C TYR A 34 -4.85 -10.16 1.75
N SER A 35 -5.73 -9.90 0.81
CA SER A 35 -5.36 -9.71 -0.59
C SER A 35 -4.60 -8.40 -0.78
N PHE A 36 -3.88 -8.29 -1.89
CA PHE A 36 -3.19 -7.02 -2.22
C PHE A 36 -4.17 -5.86 -2.37
N ALA A 37 -5.36 -6.10 -2.92
CA ALA A 37 -6.40 -5.08 -3.06
C ALA A 37 -6.85 -4.55 -1.69
N GLU A 38 -7.09 -5.42 -0.72
CA GLU A 38 -7.48 -5.00 0.64
C GLU A 38 -6.38 -4.20 1.35
N LEU A 39 -5.11 -4.55 1.11
CA LEU A 39 -3.98 -3.77 1.64
C LEU A 39 -3.80 -2.45 0.92
N GLN A 40 -4.11 -2.41 -0.38
CA GLN A 40 -4.03 -1.21 -1.21
C GLN A 40 -5.08 -0.17 -0.81
N ASP A 41 -6.27 -0.57 -0.41
CA ASP A 41 -7.32 0.33 0.09
C ASP A 41 -6.85 1.12 1.34
N GLY A 42 -5.87 0.60 2.05
CA GLY A 42 -5.22 1.28 3.18
C GLY A 42 -4.05 2.19 2.80
N ILE A 43 -3.68 2.27 1.52
CA ILE A 43 -2.63 3.21 1.07
C ILE A 43 -3.23 4.61 0.95
N ARG A 44 -2.54 5.57 1.56
CA ARG A 44 -2.90 6.99 1.38
C ARG A 44 -2.72 7.40 -0.08
N PRO A 45 -3.57 8.31 -0.60
CA PRO A 45 -3.39 8.84 -1.95
C PRO A 45 -1.96 9.34 -2.15
N MET A 46 -1.32 8.85 -3.22
CA MET A 46 0.05 9.23 -3.58
C MET A 46 0.03 10.35 -4.61
N SER A 47 0.69 11.48 -4.30
CA SER A 47 0.89 12.56 -5.25
C SER A 47 2.18 12.31 -6.03
N LEU A 48 2.04 11.81 -7.26
CA LEU A 48 3.16 11.61 -8.18
C LEU A 48 3.30 12.86 -9.07
N LYS A 49 4.53 13.36 -9.22
CA LYS A 49 4.83 14.52 -10.06
C LYS A 49 4.98 14.07 -11.52
N GLY A 50 4.58 14.94 -12.44
CA GLY A 50 4.72 14.70 -13.88
C GLY A 50 3.59 13.88 -14.49
N SER A 51 3.59 13.83 -15.84
CA SER A 51 2.70 12.94 -16.58
C SER A 51 3.21 11.51 -16.45
N VAL A 52 2.28 10.57 -16.37
CA VAL A 52 2.62 9.15 -16.49
C VAL A 52 3.26 8.97 -17.87
N VAL A 53 4.58 8.90 -17.93
CA VAL A 53 5.24 8.43 -19.14
C VAL A 53 5.00 6.93 -19.15
N GLU A 54 3.86 6.57 -19.73
CA GLU A 54 3.57 5.18 -19.99
C GLU A 54 4.56 4.68 -21.03
N SER A 55 5.66 4.10 -20.56
CA SER A 55 6.49 3.29 -21.45
C SER A 55 5.62 2.13 -21.96
N ASP A 56 5.79 1.74 -23.21
CA ASP A 56 5.09 0.58 -23.76
C ASP A 56 5.34 -0.68 -22.89
N ALA A 57 6.46 -0.73 -22.20
CA ALA A 57 6.78 -1.75 -21.21
C ALA A 57 5.77 -1.79 -20.04
N CYS A 58 5.36 -0.63 -19.52
CA CYS A 58 4.39 -0.56 -18.44
C CYS A 58 2.94 -0.73 -18.92
N LYS A 59 2.63 -0.26 -20.13
CA LYS A 59 1.28 -0.41 -20.75
C LYS A 59 0.87 -1.85 -20.95
N ASN A 60 1.82 -2.72 -21.28
CA ASN A 60 1.56 -4.13 -21.55
C ASN A 60 1.46 -4.99 -20.28
N GLY A 61 1.44 -4.40 -19.09
CA GLY A 61 1.31 -5.10 -17.81
C GLY A 61 2.52 -5.95 -17.42
N ASN A 62 3.66 -5.81 -18.11
CA ASN A 62 4.88 -6.51 -17.76
C ASN A 62 5.63 -5.75 -16.65
N GLY A 63 5.38 -6.14 -15.40
CA GLY A 63 5.94 -5.49 -14.22
C GLY A 63 7.46 -5.44 -14.20
N ALA A 64 8.14 -6.51 -14.63
CA ALA A 64 9.61 -6.55 -14.68
C ALA A 64 10.18 -5.56 -15.70
N MET A 65 9.55 -5.43 -16.87
CA MET A 65 9.96 -4.43 -17.86
C MET A 65 9.70 -3.01 -17.35
N CYS A 66 8.60 -2.81 -16.64
CA CYS A 66 8.26 -1.52 -16.03
C CYS A 66 9.29 -1.16 -14.94
N GLU A 67 9.72 -2.11 -14.11
CA GLU A 67 10.78 -1.91 -13.13
C GLU A 67 12.11 -1.54 -13.80
N ASN A 68 12.52 -2.28 -14.86
CA ASN A 68 13.75 -1.97 -15.60
C ASN A 68 13.72 -0.57 -16.23
N PHE A 69 12.56 -0.16 -16.76
CA PHE A 69 12.38 1.20 -17.25
C PHE A 69 12.53 2.23 -16.12
N ALA A 70 11.91 1.97 -14.96
CA ALA A 70 12.02 2.84 -13.80
C ALA A 70 13.48 2.98 -13.33
N ASP A 71 14.24 1.88 -13.28
CA ASP A 71 15.67 1.89 -12.93
C ASP A 71 16.49 2.72 -13.93
N SER A 72 16.18 2.62 -15.23
CA SER A 72 16.82 3.45 -16.26
C SER A 72 16.52 4.94 -16.07
N MET A 73 15.27 5.30 -15.77
CA MET A 73 14.89 6.69 -15.51
C MET A 73 15.55 7.22 -14.23
N TYR A 74 15.56 6.41 -13.18
CA TYR A 74 16.20 6.78 -11.92
C TYR A 74 17.71 7.05 -12.10
N SER A 75 18.41 6.21 -12.87
CA SER A 75 19.84 6.38 -13.16
C SER A 75 20.14 7.65 -13.97
N LYS A 76 19.20 8.07 -14.80
CA LYS A 76 19.25 9.34 -15.57
C LYS A 76 18.83 10.57 -14.75
N ARG A 77 18.46 10.36 -13.47
CA ARG A 77 17.88 11.38 -12.57
C ARG A 77 16.53 11.93 -13.01
N ASP A 78 15.83 11.25 -13.92
CA ASP A 78 14.45 11.52 -14.23
C ASP A 78 13.56 10.84 -13.18
N TYR A 79 13.60 11.40 -11.98
CA TYR A 79 12.92 10.83 -10.82
C TYR A 79 11.40 10.83 -10.95
N ALA A 80 10.84 11.81 -11.66
CA ALA A 80 9.38 11.85 -11.86
C ALA A 80 8.90 10.66 -12.69
N SER A 81 9.56 10.38 -13.82
CA SER A 81 9.26 9.22 -14.66
C SER A 81 9.56 7.91 -13.93
N ALA A 82 10.66 7.85 -13.17
CA ALA A 82 11.01 6.69 -12.37
C ALA A 82 9.93 6.37 -11.31
N ALA A 83 9.46 7.37 -10.56
CA ALA A 83 8.43 7.18 -9.54
C ALA A 83 7.11 6.66 -10.13
N ASN A 84 6.69 7.21 -11.27
CA ASN A 84 5.49 6.73 -11.98
C ASN A 84 5.64 5.27 -12.43
N ALA A 85 6.78 4.91 -12.99
CA ALA A 85 7.04 3.55 -13.46
C ALA A 85 7.18 2.56 -12.28
N TYR A 86 7.87 2.93 -11.20
CA TYR A 86 7.89 2.10 -9.99
C TYR A 86 6.50 1.93 -9.38
N ASN A 87 5.66 2.97 -9.39
CA ASN A 87 4.28 2.85 -8.94
C ASN A 87 3.49 1.85 -9.81
N ALA A 88 3.62 1.93 -11.12
CA ALA A 88 2.96 0.98 -12.03
C ALA A 88 3.45 -0.46 -11.80
N ALA A 89 4.75 -0.68 -11.60
CA ALA A 89 5.31 -1.99 -11.29
C ALA A 89 4.86 -2.48 -9.91
N CYS A 90 4.89 -1.63 -8.89
CA CYS A 90 4.49 -1.95 -7.52
C CYS A 90 2.99 -2.28 -7.42
N VAL A 91 2.15 -1.33 -7.82
CA VAL A 91 0.70 -1.41 -7.62
C VAL A 91 0.03 -2.21 -8.74
N GLY A 92 0.44 -2.00 -9.98
CA GLY A 92 -0.17 -2.69 -11.14
C GLY A 92 0.28 -4.13 -11.32
N SER A 93 1.53 -4.45 -10.96
CA SER A 93 2.12 -5.78 -11.23
C SER A 93 2.68 -6.48 -9.99
N HIS A 94 2.46 -5.93 -8.80
CA HIS A 94 2.89 -6.48 -7.50
C HIS A 94 4.40 -6.76 -7.42
N ILE A 95 5.22 -5.93 -8.06
CA ILE A 95 6.67 -6.01 -7.98
C ILE A 95 7.15 -5.33 -6.70
N PHE A 96 7.30 -6.09 -5.64
CA PHE A 96 7.63 -5.56 -4.29
C PHE A 96 8.98 -4.85 -4.21
N PRO A 97 10.04 -5.22 -4.94
CA PRO A 97 11.25 -4.40 -5.03
C PRO A 97 10.97 -2.98 -5.53
N SER A 98 10.07 -2.81 -6.50
CA SER A 98 9.65 -1.48 -6.98
C SER A 98 8.90 -0.70 -5.90
N CYS A 99 8.11 -1.37 -5.05
CA CYS A 99 7.46 -0.73 -3.89
C CYS A 99 8.49 -0.18 -2.91
N MET A 100 9.58 -0.93 -2.66
CA MET A 100 10.69 -0.49 -1.79
C MET A 100 11.39 0.74 -2.35
N LYS A 101 11.66 0.76 -3.67
CA LYS A 101 12.30 1.89 -4.34
C LYS A 101 11.39 3.13 -4.29
N LEU A 102 10.11 2.97 -4.61
CA LEU A 102 9.12 4.06 -4.53
C LEU A 102 9.00 4.61 -3.10
N ALA A 103 8.98 3.73 -2.08
CA ALA A 103 8.96 4.15 -0.68
C ALA A 103 10.17 5.03 -0.33
N SER A 104 11.37 4.62 -0.75
CA SER A 104 12.59 5.43 -0.59
C SER A 104 12.51 6.79 -1.29
N MET A 105 11.89 6.85 -2.47
CA MET A 105 11.68 8.11 -3.19
C MET A 105 10.72 9.04 -2.43
N PHE A 106 9.66 8.51 -1.81
CA PHE A 106 8.79 9.30 -0.93
C PHE A 106 9.51 9.80 0.32
N GLU A 107 10.45 9.03 0.89
CA GLU A 107 11.25 9.50 2.01
C GLU A 107 12.15 10.68 1.64
N LYS A 108 12.70 10.67 0.42
CA LYS A 108 13.66 11.68 -0.04
C LYS A 108 13.02 12.84 -0.79
N GLY A 109 11.79 12.69 -1.27
CA GLY A 109 11.14 13.65 -2.16
C GLY A 109 11.71 13.62 -3.58
N GLU A 110 12.23 12.48 -4.04
CA GLU A 110 12.79 12.28 -5.37
C GLU A 110 11.67 12.02 -6.38
N GLY A 111 11.36 13.00 -7.23
CA GLY A 111 10.29 12.92 -8.24
C GLY A 111 8.86 12.87 -7.70
N VAL A 112 8.69 12.94 -6.41
CA VAL A 112 7.44 12.94 -5.68
C VAL A 112 7.46 14.04 -4.61
N GLU A 113 6.31 14.37 -4.04
CA GLU A 113 6.29 15.14 -2.80
C GLU A 113 6.78 14.27 -1.65
N GLN A 114 7.72 14.78 -0.84
CA GLN A 114 8.23 14.05 0.30
C GLN A 114 7.10 13.71 1.27
N ASN A 115 6.89 12.42 1.52
CA ASN A 115 5.81 11.95 2.36
C ASN A 115 6.18 10.66 3.09
N LYS A 116 6.56 10.81 4.35
CA LYS A 116 6.92 9.69 5.23
C LYS A 116 5.79 8.66 5.37
N PHE A 117 4.54 9.10 5.37
CA PHE A 117 3.40 8.20 5.56
C PHE A 117 3.17 7.32 4.33
N ASN A 118 3.34 7.87 3.11
CA ASN A 118 3.28 7.08 1.89
C ASN A 118 4.43 6.06 1.84
N ALA A 119 5.61 6.43 2.29
CA ALA A 119 6.72 5.49 2.43
C ALA A 119 6.39 4.35 3.40
N ILE A 120 5.83 4.66 4.57
CA ILE A 120 5.39 3.65 5.55
C ILE A 120 4.34 2.71 4.95
N ASP A 121 3.36 3.21 4.22
CA ASP A 121 2.30 2.38 3.63
C ASP A 121 2.88 1.39 2.61
N LEU A 122 3.81 1.83 1.76
CA LEU A 122 4.49 0.98 0.79
C LEU A 122 5.40 -0.06 1.47
N TYR A 123 6.16 0.32 2.50
CA TYR A 123 6.94 -0.63 3.29
C TYR A 123 6.05 -1.61 4.04
N ARG A 124 4.91 -1.19 4.56
CA ARG A 124 3.95 -2.05 5.27
C ARG A 124 3.42 -3.15 4.37
N ILE A 125 2.97 -2.81 3.16
CA ILE A 125 2.51 -3.81 2.19
C ILE A 125 3.64 -4.78 1.83
N THR A 126 4.81 -4.25 1.53
CA THR A 126 5.97 -5.07 1.15
C THR A 126 6.41 -5.98 2.30
N CYS A 127 6.36 -5.50 3.54
CA CYS A 127 6.61 -6.29 4.75
C CYS A 127 5.58 -7.42 4.88
N TYR A 128 4.30 -7.14 4.64
CA TYR A 128 3.23 -8.14 4.69
C TYR A 128 3.48 -9.32 3.74
N TYR A 129 4.06 -9.06 2.57
CA TYR A 129 4.44 -10.09 1.61
C TYR A 129 5.81 -10.74 1.89
N GLY A 130 6.34 -10.60 3.12
CA GLY A 130 7.50 -11.34 3.59
C GLY A 130 8.86 -10.67 3.36
N TYR A 131 8.89 -9.46 2.85
CA TYR A 131 10.14 -8.71 2.63
C TYR A 131 10.64 -8.11 3.96
N LYS A 132 11.46 -8.85 4.70
CA LYS A 132 11.96 -8.48 6.03
C LYS A 132 12.64 -7.10 6.08
N ASN A 133 13.29 -6.69 5.00
CA ASN A 133 13.90 -5.36 4.94
C ASN A 133 12.83 -4.26 4.97
N ALA A 134 11.69 -4.45 4.31
CA ALA A 134 10.58 -3.51 4.37
C ALA A 134 10.04 -3.37 5.80
N CYS A 135 9.96 -4.47 6.55
CA CYS A 135 9.56 -4.43 7.96
C CYS A 135 10.53 -3.61 8.82
N LYS A 136 11.84 -3.70 8.53
CA LYS A 136 12.85 -2.88 9.22
C LYS A 136 12.69 -1.39 8.90
N GLU A 137 12.51 -1.05 7.62
CA GLU A 137 12.34 0.33 7.19
C GLU A 137 11.05 0.95 7.75
N MET A 138 9.96 0.21 7.73
CA MET A 138 8.70 0.62 8.33
C MET A 138 8.88 0.99 9.83
N ARG A 139 9.56 0.12 10.60
CA ARG A 139 9.86 0.38 12.01
C ARG A 139 10.82 1.55 12.21
N ARG A 140 11.85 1.67 11.36
CA ARG A 140 12.79 2.82 11.39
C ARG A 140 12.05 4.14 11.24
N LEU A 141 10.98 4.16 10.45
CA LEU A 141 10.13 5.33 10.27
C LEU A 141 9.13 5.54 11.42
N GLY A 142 9.17 4.71 12.46
CA GLY A 142 8.34 4.87 13.66
C GLY A 142 6.96 4.23 13.58
N TYR A 143 6.74 3.33 12.63
CA TYR A 143 5.54 2.50 12.61
C TYR A 143 5.78 1.21 13.40
N ASN A 144 5.10 1.08 14.52
CA ASN A 144 5.27 -0.04 15.45
C ASN A 144 4.06 -1.01 15.45
N GLY A 145 3.21 -0.92 14.39
CA GLY A 145 2.03 -1.78 14.28
C GLY A 145 0.82 -1.23 14.97
#